data_1a2b0aa0404cfd24f25ef3692c2da3ed
#
_entry.id   1a2b0aa0404cfd24f25ef3692c2da3ed
#
_cell.length_a   1.000
_cell.length_b   1.000
_cell.length_c   1.000
_cell.angle_alpha   90.00
_cell.angle_beta   90.00
_cell.angle_gamma   90.00
#
_symmetry.space_group_name_H-M   'P 1'
#
loop_
_entity.id
_entity.type
_entity.pdbx_description
1 polymer ?
#
loop_
_entity_poly.entity_id
_entity_poly.type
_entity_poly.pdbx_seq_one_letter_code
_entity_poly.pdbx_strand_id
1 'polypeptide(L)'
;LAVIYMKELNSLAKEIGVNCDVGMELLLKQSGVVKQDLDTDIDTWKRKLLTVFERCFKEYDTGKLIEGDALLKDMTIHTDLIKDELAKIKKYSVQMDECFKDIVKKRFYEVLGEDGDDRRAMQEVAALLVRFTINEEIVRLESHIAMLKEELSKDGAIGRRLDFICQEIMREANTIGSKNQMKEITPSVIAI
;
A
#
# COMPACT_ATOMS: atom_id res chain seq x y z
N LEU A 1 -26.30 53.69 8.56
CA LEU A 1 -24.85 53.97 8.72
C LEU A 1 -24.45 55.27 7.95
N ALA A 2 -24.81 55.43 6.64
CA ALA A 2 -24.47 56.65 5.87
C ALA A 2 -24.90 57.94 6.50
N VAL A 3 -26.14 58.01 7.05
CA VAL A 3 -26.67 59.18 7.77
C VAL A 3 -25.87 59.52 9.04
N ILE A 4 -25.35 58.49 9.74
CA ILE A 4 -24.51 58.70 10.94
C ILE A 4 -23.16 59.24 10.51
N TYR A 5 -22.50 58.67 9.52
CA TYR A 5 -21.22 59.19 8.98
C TYR A 5 -21.36 60.61 8.49
N MET A 6 -22.45 60.93 7.82
CA MET A 6 -22.69 62.31 7.32
C MET A 6 -22.83 63.30 8.46
N LYS A 7 -23.52 62.94 9.54
CA LYS A 7 -23.66 63.79 10.74
C LYS A 7 -22.32 64.04 11.45
N GLU A 8 -21.55 62.97 11.68
CA GLU A 8 -20.24 63.08 12.30
C GLU A 8 -19.26 63.90 11.49
N LEU A 9 -19.16 63.68 10.17
CA LEU A 9 -18.33 64.45 9.28
C LEU A 9 -18.70 65.92 9.23
N ASN A 10 -19.97 66.25 9.21
CA ASN A 10 -20.44 67.63 9.26
C ASN A 10 -20.20 68.31 10.60
N SER A 11 -20.29 67.55 11.71
CA SER A 11 -19.92 68.04 13.05
C SER A 11 -18.42 68.37 13.14
N LEU A 12 -17.60 67.45 12.66
CA LEU A 12 -16.14 67.63 12.63
C LEU A 12 -15.77 68.82 11.74
N ALA A 13 -16.36 68.95 10.55
CA ALA A 13 -16.11 70.08 9.64
C ALA A 13 -16.42 71.45 10.31
N LYS A 14 -17.51 71.52 11.11
CA LYS A 14 -17.84 72.72 11.88
C LYS A 14 -16.80 73.03 13.00
N GLU A 15 -16.33 71.98 13.69
CA GLU A 15 -15.32 72.17 14.74
C GLU A 15 -13.99 72.66 14.23
N ILE A 16 -13.55 72.19 13.08
CA ILE A 16 -12.28 72.61 12.43
C ILE A 16 -12.40 73.81 11.53
N GLY A 17 -13.60 74.41 11.38
CA GLY A 17 -13.85 75.62 10.59
C GLY A 17 -13.69 75.47 9.09
N VAL A 18 -13.81 74.25 8.58
CA VAL A 18 -13.70 73.91 7.16
C VAL A 18 -15.10 73.65 6.57
N ASN A 19 -15.37 74.23 5.39
CA ASN A 19 -16.60 73.94 4.69
C ASN A 19 -16.38 72.59 3.94
N CYS A 20 -16.93 71.51 4.42
CA CYS A 20 -16.78 70.20 3.83
C CYS A 20 -18.09 69.79 3.13
N ASP A 21 -18.04 69.70 1.82
CA ASP A 21 -19.10 69.06 1.06
C ASP A 21 -18.82 67.57 1.00
N VAL A 22 -19.51 66.78 1.82
CA VAL A 22 -19.34 65.33 1.91
C VAL A 22 -20.05 64.70 0.70
N GLY A 23 -19.30 64.55 -0.35
CA GLY A 23 -19.82 63.93 -1.57
C GLY A 23 -20.22 62.45 -1.35
N MET A 24 -21.23 62.02 -2.11
CA MET A 24 -21.71 60.63 -2.10
C MET A 24 -20.59 59.59 -2.28
N GLU A 25 -19.59 59.93 -3.06
CA GLU A 25 -18.43 59.09 -3.34
C GLU A 25 -17.64 58.71 -2.08
N LEU A 26 -17.46 59.70 -1.16
CA LEU A 26 -16.78 59.45 0.11
C LEU A 26 -17.57 58.50 1.03
N LEU A 27 -18.88 58.64 1.03
CA LEU A 27 -19.81 57.78 1.79
C LEU A 27 -19.83 56.35 1.26
N LEU A 28 -19.80 56.17 -0.05
CA LEU A 28 -19.83 54.86 -0.69
C LEU A 28 -18.52 54.09 -0.44
N LYS A 29 -17.37 54.78 -0.21
CA LYS A 29 -16.10 54.17 0.14
C LYS A 29 -16.01 53.66 1.60
N GLN A 30 -16.96 54.08 2.46
CA GLN A 30 -16.95 53.65 3.85
C GLN A 30 -17.46 52.24 4.01
N SER A 31 -16.70 51.45 4.78
CA SER A 31 -17.06 50.09 5.08
C SER A 31 -18.46 49.97 5.74
N GLY A 32 -19.31 49.14 5.20
CA GLY A 32 -20.65 48.87 5.73
C GLY A 32 -21.73 49.92 5.33
N VAL A 33 -21.42 50.97 4.52
CA VAL A 33 -22.41 51.92 3.99
C VAL A 33 -23.20 51.28 2.86
N VAL A 34 -22.55 50.55 1.96
CA VAL A 34 -23.19 49.73 0.97
C VAL A 34 -23.17 48.29 1.46
N LYS A 35 -24.29 47.78 1.86
CA LYS A 35 -24.48 46.34 2.03
C LYS A 35 -24.86 45.79 0.64
N GLN A 36 -24.00 44.99 0.09
CA GLN A 36 -24.47 43.98 -0.87
C GLN A 36 -25.33 43.01 -0.06
N ASP A 37 -26.61 43.16 -0.10
CA ASP A 37 -27.52 42.06 0.21
C ASP A 37 -27.29 41.00 -0.88
N LEU A 38 -26.24 40.24 -0.71
CA LEU A 38 -26.20 38.90 -1.28
C LEU A 38 -27.33 38.19 -0.55
N ASP A 39 -28.49 38.19 -1.15
CA ASP A 39 -29.61 37.34 -0.75
C ASP A 39 -29.18 35.89 -1.01
N THR A 40 -28.22 35.48 -0.20
CA THR A 40 -27.64 34.14 -0.24
C THR A 40 -28.62 33.30 0.57
N ASP A 41 -29.69 32.85 -0.13
CA ASP A 41 -30.47 31.74 0.38
C ASP A 41 -29.55 30.55 0.60
N ILE A 42 -28.96 30.50 1.81
CA ILE A 42 -28.01 29.48 2.28
C ILE A 42 -28.63 28.10 2.05
N ASP A 43 -29.91 27.92 2.22
CA ASP A 43 -30.60 26.64 2.05
C ASP A 43 -30.67 26.23 0.58
N THR A 44 -30.86 27.15 -0.33
CA THR A 44 -30.76 26.85 -1.76
C THR A 44 -29.34 26.50 -2.19
N TRP A 45 -28.34 27.21 -1.72
CA TRP A 45 -26.92 26.86 -1.98
C TRP A 45 -26.55 25.53 -1.39
N LYS A 46 -26.96 25.23 -0.16
CA LYS A 46 -26.74 23.96 0.50
C LYS A 46 -27.34 22.80 -0.29
N ARG A 47 -28.57 22.92 -0.76
CA ARG A 47 -29.21 21.90 -1.60
C ARG A 47 -28.47 21.68 -2.91
N LYS A 48 -28.10 22.75 -3.62
CA LYS A 48 -27.31 22.63 -4.86
C LYS A 48 -25.97 21.96 -4.65
N LEU A 49 -25.24 22.34 -3.57
CA LEU A 49 -23.96 21.74 -3.22
C LEU A 49 -24.12 20.25 -2.90
N LEU A 50 -25.11 19.88 -2.08
CA LEU A 50 -25.36 18.47 -1.76
C LEU A 50 -25.62 17.63 -3.00
N THR A 51 -26.45 18.13 -3.94
CA THR A 51 -26.72 17.42 -5.21
C THR A 51 -25.44 17.20 -6.03
N VAL A 52 -24.57 18.21 -6.09
CA VAL A 52 -23.28 18.09 -6.81
C VAL A 52 -22.36 17.08 -6.09
N PHE A 53 -22.27 17.15 -4.76
CA PHE A 53 -21.50 16.19 -3.98
C PHE A 53 -21.97 14.75 -4.17
N GLU A 54 -23.28 14.50 -4.07
CA GLU A 54 -23.87 13.17 -4.28
C GLU A 54 -23.51 12.59 -5.65
N ARG A 55 -23.55 13.42 -6.70
CA ARG A 55 -23.16 13.00 -8.04
C ARG A 55 -21.66 12.69 -8.10
N CYS A 56 -20.82 13.57 -7.56
CA CYS A 56 -19.37 13.34 -7.52
C CYS A 56 -19.01 12.07 -6.76
N PHE A 57 -19.64 11.81 -5.60
CA PHE A 57 -19.41 10.59 -4.84
C PHE A 57 -19.85 9.35 -5.61
N LYS A 58 -20.99 9.39 -6.28
CA LYS A 58 -21.46 8.27 -7.09
C LYS A 58 -20.51 7.95 -8.26
N GLU A 59 -20.01 8.97 -8.94
CA GLU A 59 -19.02 8.81 -10.01
C GLU A 59 -17.69 8.27 -9.46
N TYR A 60 -17.24 8.75 -8.32
CA TYR A 60 -16.05 8.28 -7.62
C TYR A 60 -16.17 6.81 -7.19
N ASP A 61 -17.29 6.43 -6.57
CA ASP A 61 -17.51 5.04 -6.14
C ASP A 61 -17.59 4.09 -7.34
N THR A 62 -18.23 4.52 -8.45
CA THR A 62 -18.26 3.74 -9.68
C THR A 62 -16.85 3.55 -10.25
N GLY A 63 -16.04 4.60 -10.28
CA GLY A 63 -14.65 4.52 -10.73
C GLY A 63 -13.82 3.56 -9.87
N LYS A 64 -13.99 3.63 -8.54
CA LYS A 64 -13.30 2.74 -7.60
C LYS A 64 -13.71 1.27 -7.75
N LEU A 65 -14.98 0.99 -8.03
CA LEU A 65 -15.44 -0.39 -8.28
C LEU A 65 -14.80 -0.96 -9.54
N ILE A 66 -14.75 -0.20 -10.63
CA ILE A 66 -14.13 -0.63 -11.89
C ILE A 66 -12.63 -0.90 -11.69
N GLU A 67 -11.93 0.00 -10.99
CA GLU A 67 -10.51 -0.16 -10.68
C GLU A 67 -10.26 -1.37 -9.76
N GLY A 68 -11.09 -1.54 -8.73
CA GLY A 68 -11.03 -2.66 -7.79
C GLY A 68 -11.22 -4.00 -8.48
N ASP A 69 -12.19 -4.12 -9.38
CA ASP A 69 -12.43 -5.33 -10.16
C ASP A 69 -11.25 -5.68 -11.10
N ALA A 70 -10.63 -4.65 -11.69
CA ALA A 70 -9.44 -4.86 -12.53
C ALA A 70 -8.25 -5.33 -11.70
N LEU A 71 -7.98 -4.70 -10.55
CA LEU A 71 -6.94 -5.09 -9.61
C LEU A 71 -7.15 -6.49 -9.06
N LEU A 72 -8.38 -6.87 -8.70
CA LEU A 72 -8.70 -8.21 -8.21
C LEU A 72 -8.37 -9.28 -9.24
N LYS A 73 -8.72 -9.05 -10.51
CA LYS A 73 -8.39 -9.98 -11.61
C LYS A 73 -6.90 -10.13 -11.78
N ASP A 74 -6.18 -9.02 -11.81
CA ASP A 74 -4.74 -8.98 -11.96
C ASP A 74 -4.02 -9.72 -10.81
N MET A 75 -4.35 -9.40 -9.57
CA MET A 75 -3.80 -10.07 -8.39
C MET A 75 -4.13 -11.57 -8.36
N THR A 76 -5.30 -11.97 -8.83
CA THR A 76 -5.67 -13.39 -8.91
C THR A 76 -4.79 -14.13 -9.90
N ILE A 77 -4.55 -13.55 -11.08
CA ILE A 77 -3.66 -14.13 -12.10
C ILE A 77 -2.23 -14.27 -11.54
N HIS A 78 -1.70 -13.20 -10.96
CA HIS A 78 -0.36 -13.24 -10.36
C HIS A 78 -0.25 -14.25 -9.22
N THR A 79 -1.27 -14.37 -8.38
CA THR A 79 -1.29 -15.37 -7.31
C THR A 79 -1.24 -16.80 -7.84
N ASP A 80 -1.90 -17.09 -8.97
CA ASP A 80 -1.85 -18.39 -9.61
C ASP A 80 -0.47 -18.64 -10.26
N LEU A 81 0.14 -17.63 -10.88
CA LEU A 81 1.51 -17.73 -11.41
C LEU A 81 2.53 -18.03 -10.29
N ILE A 82 2.46 -17.34 -9.16
CA ILE A 82 3.30 -17.61 -7.98
C ILE A 82 3.14 -19.06 -7.50
N LYS A 83 1.90 -19.56 -7.47
CA LYS A 83 1.62 -20.94 -7.10
C LYS A 83 2.26 -21.95 -8.05
N ASP A 84 2.24 -21.68 -9.36
CA ASP A 84 2.86 -22.54 -10.36
C ASP A 84 4.40 -22.54 -10.22
N GLU A 85 5.01 -21.38 -9.97
CA GLU A 85 6.45 -21.29 -9.70
C GLU A 85 6.82 -22.03 -8.40
N LEU A 86 6.03 -21.92 -7.36
CA LEU A 86 6.24 -22.67 -6.11
C LEU A 86 6.16 -24.19 -6.33
N ALA A 87 5.27 -24.66 -7.21
CA ALA A 87 5.19 -26.08 -7.56
C ALA A 87 6.47 -26.58 -8.24
N LYS A 88 7.12 -25.74 -9.07
CA LYS A 88 8.43 -26.05 -9.67
C LYS A 88 9.52 -26.11 -8.60
N ILE A 89 9.56 -25.14 -7.68
CA ILE A 89 10.51 -25.12 -6.56
C ILE A 89 10.37 -26.41 -5.72
N LYS A 90 9.14 -26.82 -5.38
CA LYS A 90 8.89 -28.06 -4.66
C LYS A 90 9.41 -29.30 -5.37
N LYS A 91 9.25 -29.37 -6.67
CA LYS A 91 9.74 -30.52 -7.45
C LYS A 91 11.26 -30.66 -7.34
N TYR A 92 11.98 -29.54 -7.34
CA TYR A 92 13.44 -29.55 -7.27
C TYR A 92 13.99 -29.59 -5.84
N SER A 93 13.21 -29.19 -4.83
CA SER A 93 13.66 -29.20 -3.42
C SER A 93 14.06 -30.59 -2.93
N VAL A 94 13.33 -31.63 -3.34
CA VAL A 94 13.66 -33.02 -2.99
C VAL A 94 15.04 -33.41 -3.54
N GLN A 95 15.31 -33.07 -4.82
CA GLN A 95 16.60 -33.36 -5.47
C GLN A 95 17.73 -32.55 -4.82
N MET A 96 17.44 -31.33 -4.38
CA MET A 96 18.41 -30.48 -3.69
C MET A 96 18.86 -31.10 -2.37
N ASP A 97 17.93 -31.63 -1.56
CA ASP A 97 18.25 -32.28 -0.30
C ASP A 97 19.13 -33.52 -0.48
N GLU A 98 18.87 -34.32 -1.52
CA GLU A 98 19.68 -35.51 -1.85
C GLU A 98 21.09 -35.09 -2.34
N CYS A 99 21.16 -34.17 -3.28
CA CYS A 99 22.45 -33.67 -3.81
C CYS A 99 23.31 -33.04 -2.71
N PHE A 100 22.70 -32.30 -1.79
CA PHE A 100 23.40 -31.69 -0.68
C PHE A 100 23.96 -32.74 0.30
N LYS A 101 23.19 -33.79 0.62
CA LYS A 101 23.66 -34.91 1.43
C LYS A 101 24.91 -35.55 0.86
N ASP A 102 24.88 -35.78 -0.45
CA ASP A 102 26.02 -36.43 -1.16
C ASP A 102 27.27 -35.53 -1.18
N ILE A 103 27.11 -34.24 -1.43
CA ILE A 103 28.20 -33.27 -1.42
C ILE A 103 28.84 -33.20 -0.02
N VAL A 104 28.02 -33.09 1.03
CA VAL A 104 28.51 -32.98 2.41
C VAL A 104 29.23 -34.27 2.84
N LYS A 105 28.65 -35.44 2.53
CA LYS A 105 29.31 -36.71 2.77
C LYS A 105 30.66 -36.80 2.07
N LYS A 106 30.71 -36.48 0.79
CA LYS A 106 31.93 -36.53 0.00
C LYS A 106 33.02 -35.64 0.59
N ARG A 107 32.70 -34.38 0.89
CA ARG A 107 33.65 -33.44 1.51
C ARG A 107 34.11 -33.90 2.89
N PHE A 108 33.25 -34.52 3.66
CA PHE A 108 33.59 -35.02 4.99
C PHE A 108 34.67 -36.14 4.89
N TYR A 109 34.49 -37.10 3.99
CA TYR A 109 35.47 -38.16 3.75
C TYR A 109 36.78 -37.65 3.13
N GLU A 110 36.74 -36.62 2.29
CA GLU A 110 37.93 -35.96 1.76
C GLU A 110 38.79 -35.31 2.85
N VAL A 111 38.16 -34.77 3.90
CA VAL A 111 38.89 -34.06 4.98
C VAL A 111 39.36 -34.99 6.09
N LEU A 112 38.58 -36.00 6.46
CA LEU A 112 38.87 -36.86 7.62
C LEU A 112 39.43 -38.24 7.25
N GLY A 113 39.45 -38.61 5.98
CA GLY A 113 39.84 -39.95 5.53
C GLY A 113 38.78 -41.02 5.80
N GLU A 114 39.04 -42.26 5.36
CA GLU A 114 38.12 -43.40 5.53
C GLU A 114 37.93 -43.86 6.98
N ASP A 115 38.85 -43.48 7.90
CA ASP A 115 38.81 -43.80 9.32
C ASP A 115 38.04 -42.76 10.16
N GLY A 116 37.34 -41.82 9.55
CA GLY A 116 36.55 -40.81 10.24
C GLY A 116 35.37 -41.42 11.02
N ASP A 117 35.10 -40.90 12.22
CA ASP A 117 33.93 -41.30 13.03
C ASP A 117 32.61 -40.98 12.30
N ASP A 118 32.03 -42.00 11.68
CA ASP A 118 30.77 -41.92 10.91
C ASP A 118 29.64 -41.24 11.68
N ARG A 119 29.61 -41.40 13.00
CA ARG A 119 28.59 -40.81 13.86
C ARG A 119 28.73 -39.31 13.97
N ARG A 120 29.97 -38.81 14.02
CA ARG A 120 30.28 -37.37 14.06
C ARG A 120 30.01 -36.72 12.70
N ALA A 121 30.37 -37.43 11.62
CA ALA A 121 30.04 -37.05 10.26
C ALA A 121 28.54 -36.87 10.07
N MET A 122 27.74 -37.83 10.49
CA MET A 122 26.30 -37.79 10.40
C MET A 122 25.66 -36.65 11.21
N GLN A 123 26.22 -36.31 12.38
CA GLN A 123 25.74 -35.16 13.17
C GLN A 123 26.00 -33.83 12.47
N GLU A 124 27.19 -33.65 11.90
CA GLU A 124 27.53 -32.44 11.11
C GLU A 124 26.68 -32.33 9.84
N VAL A 125 26.48 -33.45 9.12
CA VAL A 125 25.57 -33.50 7.95
C VAL A 125 24.15 -33.12 8.35
N ALA A 126 23.64 -33.65 9.47
CA ALA A 126 22.31 -33.32 9.96
C ALA A 126 22.18 -31.83 10.32
N ALA A 127 23.17 -31.25 11.00
CA ALA A 127 23.17 -29.81 11.33
C ALA A 127 23.23 -28.91 10.12
N LEU A 128 23.98 -29.28 9.09
CA LEU A 128 24.06 -28.54 7.83
C LEU A 128 22.76 -28.67 7.01
N LEU A 129 22.16 -29.87 6.98
CA LEU A 129 20.86 -30.08 6.31
C LEU A 129 19.77 -29.18 6.89
N VAL A 130 19.66 -29.09 8.22
CA VAL A 130 18.69 -28.20 8.87
C VAL A 130 18.91 -26.73 8.44
N ARG A 131 20.17 -26.33 8.27
CA ARG A 131 20.51 -24.95 7.90
C ARG A 131 20.22 -24.60 6.44
N PHE A 132 20.33 -25.58 5.53
CA PHE A 132 20.21 -25.37 4.08
C PHE A 132 18.90 -25.88 3.48
N THR A 133 18.07 -26.60 4.25
CA THR A 133 16.73 -26.99 3.77
C THR A 133 15.84 -25.75 3.57
N ILE A 134 15.08 -25.79 2.50
CA ILE A 134 14.09 -24.74 2.14
C ILE A 134 12.65 -25.19 2.41
N ASN A 135 12.46 -26.34 3.06
CA ASN A 135 11.13 -26.92 3.26
C ASN A 135 10.23 -26.06 4.13
N GLU A 136 10.80 -25.40 5.15
CA GLU A 136 10.06 -24.49 6.02
C GLU A 136 9.56 -23.27 5.25
N GLU A 137 10.40 -22.66 4.44
CA GLU A 137 10.06 -21.52 3.60
C GLU A 137 9.01 -21.88 2.55
N ILE A 138 9.09 -23.08 1.98
CA ILE A 138 8.07 -23.59 1.06
C ILE A 138 6.70 -23.70 1.74
N VAL A 139 6.64 -24.27 2.95
CA VAL A 139 5.38 -24.41 3.70
C VAL A 139 4.81 -23.04 4.09
N ARG A 140 5.68 -22.12 4.52
CA ARG A 140 5.27 -20.74 4.85
C ARG A 140 4.75 -20.02 3.61
N LEU A 141 5.45 -20.12 2.49
CA LEU A 141 5.05 -19.50 1.22
C LEU A 141 3.69 -20.03 0.75
N GLU A 142 3.44 -21.34 0.87
CA GLU A 142 2.12 -21.92 0.59
C GLU A 142 1.02 -21.34 1.48
N SER A 143 1.31 -21.21 2.78
CA SER A 143 0.38 -20.62 3.73
C SER A 143 0.06 -19.17 3.37
N HIS A 144 1.06 -18.37 3.01
CA HIS A 144 0.86 -16.98 2.62
C HIS A 144 0.09 -16.83 1.30
N ILE A 145 0.33 -17.71 0.32
CA ILE A 145 -0.45 -17.76 -0.92
C ILE A 145 -1.92 -18.11 -0.64
N ALA A 146 -2.18 -19.06 0.26
CA ALA A 146 -3.54 -19.41 0.67
C ALA A 146 -4.23 -18.25 1.37
N MET A 147 -3.52 -17.56 2.29
CA MET A 147 -4.01 -16.34 2.96
C MET A 147 -4.30 -15.21 1.97
N LEU A 148 -3.46 -15.04 0.95
CA LEU A 148 -3.67 -14.03 -0.09
C LEU A 148 -4.98 -14.30 -0.85
N LYS A 149 -5.22 -15.54 -1.26
CA LYS A 149 -6.46 -15.95 -1.94
C LYS A 149 -7.69 -15.75 -1.07
N GLU A 150 -7.60 -16.09 0.21
CA GLU A 150 -8.69 -15.89 1.16
C GLU A 150 -8.98 -14.39 1.35
N GLU A 151 -7.93 -13.57 1.48
CA GLU A 151 -8.09 -12.13 1.69
C GLU A 151 -8.69 -11.43 0.46
N LEU A 152 -8.30 -11.83 -0.76
CA LEU A 152 -8.85 -11.33 -2.02
C LEU A 152 -10.35 -11.63 -2.20
N SER A 153 -10.88 -12.62 -1.47
CA SER A 153 -12.31 -12.95 -1.49
C SER A 153 -13.16 -12.16 -0.49
N LYS A 154 -12.52 -11.30 0.34
CA LYS A 154 -13.23 -10.53 1.38
C LYS A 154 -13.62 -9.16 0.87
N ASP A 155 -14.75 -8.69 1.38
CA ASP A 155 -15.20 -7.31 1.17
C ASP A 155 -14.52 -6.34 2.13
N GLY A 156 -14.43 -5.06 1.73
CA GLY A 156 -13.99 -3.97 2.58
C GLY A 156 -12.56 -3.51 2.35
N ALA A 157 -11.97 -2.84 3.33
CA ALA A 157 -10.64 -2.21 3.22
C ALA A 157 -9.53 -3.23 3.51
N ILE A 158 -9.21 -4.07 2.55
CA ILE A 158 -8.25 -5.18 2.66
C ILE A 158 -6.80 -4.80 2.30
N GLY A 159 -6.56 -3.63 1.68
CA GLY A 159 -5.28 -3.28 1.06
C GLY A 159 -4.06 -3.41 1.97
N ARG A 160 -4.11 -2.95 3.23
CA ARG A 160 -2.98 -3.08 4.17
C ARG A 160 -2.62 -4.53 4.49
N ARG A 161 -3.64 -5.39 4.51
CA ARG A 161 -3.45 -6.80 4.82
C ARG A 161 -2.87 -7.54 3.62
N LEU A 162 -3.31 -7.20 2.41
CA LEU A 162 -2.71 -7.69 1.17
C LEU A 162 -1.24 -7.29 1.07
N ASP A 163 -0.91 -6.02 1.34
CA ASP A 163 0.47 -5.52 1.35
C ASP A 163 1.36 -6.32 2.31
N PHE A 164 0.90 -6.55 3.54
CA PHE A 164 1.62 -7.38 4.52
C PHE A 164 1.85 -8.81 4.00
N ILE A 165 0.81 -9.45 3.44
CA ILE A 165 0.93 -10.83 2.93
C ILE A 165 1.92 -10.88 1.75
N CYS A 166 1.88 -9.90 0.85
CA CYS A 166 2.83 -9.81 -0.27
C CYS A 166 4.27 -9.63 0.23
N GLN A 167 4.50 -8.85 1.28
CA GLN A 167 5.83 -8.70 1.90
C GLN A 167 6.34 -10.02 2.48
N GLU A 168 5.47 -10.80 3.15
CA GLU A 168 5.85 -12.11 3.66
C GLU A 168 6.13 -13.12 2.53
N ILE A 169 5.35 -13.10 1.44
CA ILE A 169 5.63 -13.90 0.23
C ILE A 169 7.03 -13.58 -0.32
N MET A 170 7.34 -12.30 -0.51
CA MET A 170 8.67 -11.87 -0.96
C MET A 170 9.79 -12.27 0.00
N ARG A 171 9.53 -12.20 1.30
CA ARG A 171 10.50 -12.59 2.33
C ARG A 171 10.84 -14.07 2.24
N GLU A 172 9.84 -14.94 2.16
CA GLU A 172 10.06 -16.38 2.05
C GLU A 172 10.74 -16.74 0.71
N ALA A 173 10.33 -16.11 -0.40
CA ALA A 173 10.98 -16.29 -1.70
C ALA A 173 12.47 -15.87 -1.66
N ASN A 174 12.79 -14.74 -1.07
CA ASN A 174 14.19 -14.29 -0.90
C ASN A 174 15.00 -15.26 -0.03
N THR A 175 14.38 -15.82 1.02
CA THR A 175 15.04 -16.81 1.87
C THR A 175 15.32 -18.10 1.09
N ILE A 176 14.36 -18.59 0.31
CA ILE A 176 14.57 -19.70 -0.63
C ILE A 176 15.73 -19.38 -1.59
N GLY A 177 15.74 -18.19 -2.18
CA GLY A 177 16.80 -17.77 -3.10
C GLY A 177 18.19 -17.76 -2.46
N SER A 178 18.30 -17.29 -1.22
CA SER A 178 19.58 -17.23 -0.49
C SER A 178 20.09 -18.60 -0.03
N LYS A 179 19.20 -19.54 0.25
CA LYS A 179 19.54 -20.92 0.64
C LYS A 179 19.73 -21.84 -0.57
N ASN A 180 19.22 -21.45 -1.74
CA ASN A 180 19.21 -22.26 -2.94
C ASN A 180 20.61 -22.43 -3.52
N GLN A 181 20.98 -23.68 -3.85
CA GLN A 181 22.22 -24.03 -4.52
C GLN A 181 22.01 -24.59 -5.93
N MET A 182 20.75 -24.74 -6.37
CA MET A 182 20.39 -25.29 -7.68
C MET A 182 20.03 -24.18 -8.64
N LYS A 183 20.64 -24.21 -9.83
CA LYS A 183 20.36 -23.23 -10.90
C LYS A 183 18.93 -23.29 -11.41
N GLU A 184 18.30 -24.46 -11.31
CA GLU A 184 16.95 -24.75 -11.75
C GLU A 184 15.88 -24.05 -10.93
N ILE A 185 16.14 -23.76 -9.66
CA ILE A 185 15.22 -23.07 -8.74
C ILE A 185 15.30 -21.55 -8.92
N THR A 186 16.45 -21.01 -9.26
CA THR A 186 16.69 -19.56 -9.34
C THR A 186 15.69 -18.81 -10.23
N PRO A 187 15.33 -19.27 -11.45
CA PRO A 187 14.35 -18.57 -12.27
C PRO A 187 12.97 -18.48 -11.62
N SER A 188 12.54 -19.55 -10.92
CA SER A 188 11.25 -19.57 -10.25
C SER A 188 11.20 -18.65 -9.04
N VAL A 189 12.31 -18.51 -8.31
CA VAL A 189 12.42 -17.54 -7.18
C VAL A 189 12.36 -16.09 -7.67
N ILE A 190 12.99 -15.81 -8.84
CA ILE A 190 12.96 -14.46 -9.42
C ILE A 190 11.57 -14.11 -9.96
N ALA A 191 10.81 -15.12 -10.39
CA ALA A 191 9.46 -14.93 -10.95
C ALA A 191 8.37 -14.76 -9.88
N ILE A 192 8.65 -15.09 -8.61
CA ILE A 192 7.79 -14.85 -7.45
C ILE A 192 7.98 -13.42 -6.93
#